data_f4e33c62ddd32c29a180b8aaa08788b5
#
_entry.id   f4e33c62ddd32c29a180b8aaa08788b5
#
_cell.length_a   1.000
_cell.length_b   1.000
_cell.length_c   1.000
_cell.angle_alpha   90.00
_cell.angle_beta   90.00
_cell.angle_gamma   90.00
#
_symmetry.space_group_name_H-M   'P 1'
#
loop_
_entity.id
_entity.type
_entity.pdbx_description
1 polymer ?
#
loop_
_entity_poly.entity_id
_entity_poly.type
_entity_poly.pdbx_seq_one_letter_code
_entity_poly.pdbx_strand_id
1 'polypeptide(L)'
;MKIKVIHGPNLNMLGIREVNIYGPMKLEDINKNMEVVAKQNGFEIEFYQSNHEGDIVDAIQECLNEGVDGIIINPAALTHTSISIRDALRAVKLPAVEVHLSNIAAREEFRHKSMISDVVAGTITGFGPFSYHLGLLAMMQILNEIKMAKEAQKAGN
;
A
#
# COMPACT_ATOMS: atom_id res chain seq x y z
N MET A 1 2.44 12.09 -11.23
CA MET A 1 2.97 10.83 -10.64
C MET A 1 1.78 9.96 -10.27
N LYS A 2 1.91 8.65 -10.46
CA LYS A 2 0.83 7.68 -10.31
C LYS A 2 1.11 6.71 -9.16
N ILE A 3 0.14 6.52 -8.27
CA ILE A 3 0.22 5.62 -7.12
C ILE A 3 -0.78 4.48 -7.31
N LYS A 4 -0.34 3.24 -7.09
CA LYS A 4 -1.24 2.07 -7.06
C LYS A 4 -1.42 1.59 -5.62
N VAL A 5 -2.68 1.44 -5.22
CA VAL A 5 -3.05 0.89 -3.90
C VAL A 5 -3.55 -0.53 -4.09
N ILE A 6 -2.88 -1.48 -3.44
CA ILE A 6 -3.18 -2.90 -3.57
C ILE A 6 -3.72 -3.42 -2.24
N HIS A 7 -4.92 -3.98 -2.29
CA HIS A 7 -5.64 -4.53 -1.15
C HIS A 7 -5.69 -6.05 -1.24
N GLY A 8 -5.28 -6.71 -0.18
CA GLY A 8 -5.26 -8.17 -0.05
C GLY A 8 -6.58 -8.80 0.33
N PRO A 9 -6.53 -10.10 0.67
CA PRO A 9 -7.71 -10.92 0.97
C PRO A 9 -8.59 -10.35 2.07
N ASN A 10 -9.90 -10.47 1.86
CA ASN A 10 -10.97 -10.09 2.78
C ASN A 10 -11.13 -8.58 3.02
N LEU A 11 -10.30 -7.71 2.42
CA LEU A 11 -10.49 -6.26 2.55
C LEU A 11 -11.75 -5.77 1.83
N ASN A 12 -12.25 -6.51 0.84
CA ASN A 12 -13.56 -6.30 0.23
C ASN A 12 -14.73 -6.50 1.21
N MET A 13 -14.48 -7.14 2.37
CA MET A 13 -15.48 -7.39 3.42
C MET A 13 -15.44 -6.35 4.56
N LEU A 14 -14.67 -5.28 4.42
CA LEU A 14 -14.65 -4.18 5.40
C LEU A 14 -16.05 -3.55 5.54
N GLY A 15 -16.39 -3.18 6.77
CA GLY A 15 -17.70 -2.65 7.13
C GLY A 15 -18.78 -3.72 7.35
N ILE A 16 -18.53 -4.98 6.98
CA ILE A 16 -19.42 -6.12 7.20
C ILE A 16 -18.80 -7.09 8.21
N ARG A 17 -17.48 -7.31 8.12
CA ARG A 17 -16.72 -8.26 8.93
C ARG A 17 -15.94 -7.55 10.03
N GLU A 18 -15.93 -8.12 11.24
CA GLU A 18 -15.07 -7.72 12.37
C GLU A 18 -15.05 -6.20 12.61
N VAL A 19 -16.25 -5.58 12.61
CA VAL A 19 -16.43 -4.12 12.79
C VAL A 19 -15.75 -3.61 14.07
N ASN A 20 -15.64 -4.46 15.10
CA ASN A 20 -14.97 -4.15 16.38
C ASN A 20 -13.45 -3.93 16.20
N ILE A 21 -12.85 -4.54 15.17
CA ILE A 21 -11.40 -4.48 14.91
C ILE A 21 -11.09 -3.44 13.84
N TYR A 22 -11.87 -3.41 12.76
CA TYR A 22 -11.58 -2.63 11.55
C TYR A 22 -12.48 -1.40 11.39
N GLY A 23 -13.54 -1.26 12.22
CA GLY A 23 -14.53 -0.19 12.13
C GLY A 23 -15.61 -0.43 11.06
N PRO A 24 -16.61 0.47 10.97
CA PRO A 24 -17.76 0.33 10.06
C PRO A 24 -17.47 0.81 8.62
N MET A 25 -16.33 1.43 8.38
CA MET A 25 -16.00 2.02 7.08
C MET A 25 -15.73 0.92 6.05
N LYS A 26 -16.31 1.07 4.86
CA LYS A 26 -16.10 0.16 3.74
C LYS A 26 -14.82 0.49 2.98
N LEU A 27 -14.32 -0.48 2.21
CA LEU A 27 -13.13 -0.27 1.37
C LEU A 27 -13.32 0.85 0.35
N GLU A 28 -14.53 0.95 -0.23
CA GLU A 28 -14.86 2.01 -1.17
C GLU A 28 -14.78 3.41 -0.55
N ASP A 29 -15.14 3.55 0.73
CA ASP A 29 -15.06 4.83 1.43
C ASP A 29 -13.61 5.24 1.68
N ILE A 30 -12.76 4.26 2.03
CA ILE A 30 -11.32 4.46 2.17
C ILE A 30 -10.72 4.93 0.83
N ASN A 31 -11.05 4.22 -0.26
CA ASN A 31 -10.55 4.54 -1.60
C ASN A 31 -10.98 5.94 -2.04
N LYS A 32 -12.25 6.32 -1.87
CA LYS A 32 -12.75 7.67 -2.19
C LYS A 32 -12.01 8.75 -1.40
N ASN A 33 -11.78 8.53 -0.11
CA ASN A 33 -11.04 9.49 0.72
C ASN A 33 -9.60 9.68 0.22
N MET A 34 -8.92 8.58 -0.14
CA MET A 34 -7.57 8.63 -0.71
C MET A 34 -7.56 9.34 -2.07
N GLU A 35 -8.55 9.06 -2.92
CA GLU A 35 -8.67 9.68 -4.25
C GLU A 35 -8.79 11.21 -4.16
N VAL A 36 -9.63 11.71 -3.25
CA VAL A 36 -9.78 13.16 -3.01
C VAL A 36 -8.44 13.78 -2.61
N VAL A 37 -7.73 13.17 -1.67
CA VAL A 37 -6.44 13.70 -1.18
C VAL A 37 -5.36 13.64 -2.25
N ALA A 38 -5.24 12.53 -2.99
CA ALA A 38 -4.29 12.38 -4.07
C ALA A 38 -4.50 13.45 -5.15
N LYS A 39 -5.75 13.62 -5.59
CA LYS A 39 -6.12 14.61 -6.61
C LYS A 39 -5.82 16.05 -6.17
N GLN A 40 -6.11 16.40 -4.92
CA GLN A 40 -5.79 17.73 -4.36
C GLN A 40 -4.27 18.02 -4.38
N ASN A 41 -3.44 16.98 -4.33
CA ASN A 41 -1.98 17.08 -4.35
C ASN A 41 -1.35 16.79 -5.72
N GLY A 42 -2.17 16.67 -6.79
CA GLY A 42 -1.68 16.46 -8.16
C GLY A 42 -1.15 15.05 -8.44
N PHE A 43 -1.60 14.06 -7.70
CA PHE A 43 -1.29 12.64 -7.92
C PHE A 43 -2.47 11.90 -8.56
N GLU A 44 -2.15 11.00 -9.47
CA GLU A 44 -3.08 9.97 -9.92
C GLU A 44 -3.02 8.79 -8.95
N ILE A 45 -4.16 8.18 -8.68
CA ILE A 45 -4.25 7.02 -7.80
C ILE A 45 -5.20 5.99 -8.40
N GLU A 46 -4.81 4.73 -8.32
CA GLU A 46 -5.68 3.62 -8.70
C GLU A 46 -5.70 2.56 -7.63
N PHE A 47 -6.75 1.77 -7.62
CA PHE A 47 -7.00 0.77 -6.57
C PHE A 47 -7.20 -0.60 -7.20
N TYR A 48 -6.62 -1.60 -6.56
CA TYR A 48 -6.78 -3.01 -6.92
C TYR A 48 -7.04 -3.83 -5.67
N GLN A 49 -7.98 -4.76 -5.72
CA GLN A 49 -8.25 -5.69 -4.62
C GLN A 49 -8.37 -7.12 -5.15
N SER A 50 -7.70 -8.06 -4.49
CA SER A 50 -7.90 -9.49 -4.77
C SER A 50 -7.79 -10.32 -3.49
N ASN A 51 -8.50 -11.45 -3.49
CA ASN A 51 -8.39 -12.51 -2.49
C ASN A 51 -7.35 -13.57 -2.88
N HIS A 52 -6.71 -13.44 -4.04
CA HIS A 52 -5.77 -14.42 -4.59
C HIS A 52 -4.34 -13.85 -4.59
N GLU A 53 -3.40 -14.63 -4.05
CA GLU A 53 -1.99 -14.24 -3.98
C GLU A 53 -1.40 -13.98 -5.37
N GLY A 54 -1.68 -14.84 -6.34
CA GLY A 54 -1.19 -14.70 -7.72
C GLY A 54 -1.64 -13.41 -8.37
N ASP A 55 -2.92 -13.04 -8.22
CA ASP A 55 -3.43 -11.77 -8.76
C ASP A 55 -2.72 -10.54 -8.16
N ILE A 56 -2.37 -10.61 -6.87
CA ILE A 56 -1.63 -9.53 -6.21
C ILE A 56 -0.19 -9.44 -6.75
N VAL A 57 0.44 -10.58 -6.99
CA VAL A 57 1.77 -10.64 -7.63
C VAL A 57 1.71 -10.04 -9.03
N ASP A 58 0.72 -10.42 -9.83
CA ASP A 58 0.52 -9.89 -11.18
C ASP A 58 0.26 -8.39 -11.17
N ALA A 59 -0.59 -7.90 -10.24
CA ALA A 59 -0.88 -6.47 -10.07
C ALA A 59 0.38 -5.65 -9.69
N ILE A 60 1.29 -6.22 -8.90
CA ILE A 60 2.58 -5.57 -8.58
C ILE A 60 3.46 -5.51 -9.82
N GLN A 61 3.58 -6.60 -10.58
CA GLN A 61 4.41 -6.65 -11.78
C GLN A 61 3.88 -5.71 -12.88
N GLU A 62 2.56 -5.63 -13.04
CA GLU A 62 1.90 -4.76 -14.03
C GLU A 62 2.16 -3.27 -13.77
N CYS A 63 2.49 -2.87 -12.53
CA CYS A 63 2.89 -1.49 -12.22
C CYS A 63 3.97 -0.94 -13.15
N LEU A 64 4.88 -1.79 -13.65
CA LEU A 64 5.94 -1.37 -14.59
C LEU A 64 5.37 -0.96 -15.96
N ASN A 65 4.36 -1.68 -16.44
CA ASN A 65 3.72 -1.42 -17.74
C ASN A 65 2.75 -0.23 -17.65
N GLU A 66 2.11 -0.06 -16.52
CA GLU A 66 1.12 0.99 -16.26
C GLU A 66 1.73 2.35 -15.89
N GLY A 67 3.06 2.43 -15.76
CA GLY A 67 3.76 3.66 -15.42
C GLY A 67 3.48 4.13 -13.99
N VAL A 68 3.32 3.19 -13.07
CA VAL A 68 3.17 3.47 -11.63
C VAL A 68 4.49 3.93 -11.05
N ASP A 69 4.46 4.99 -10.24
CA ASP A 69 5.64 5.55 -9.58
C ASP A 69 5.85 4.99 -8.16
N GLY A 70 4.77 4.54 -7.50
CA GLY A 70 4.84 4.02 -6.13
C GLY A 70 3.65 3.15 -5.76
N ILE A 71 3.85 2.24 -4.81
CA ILE A 71 2.86 1.24 -4.38
C ILE A 71 2.53 1.45 -2.90
N ILE A 72 1.24 1.48 -2.57
CA ILE A 72 0.75 1.33 -1.20
C ILE A 72 0.10 -0.05 -1.13
N ILE A 73 0.54 -0.89 -0.20
CA ILE A 73 0.04 -2.27 -0.13
C ILE A 73 -0.44 -2.64 1.26
N ASN A 74 -1.63 -3.20 1.33
CA ASN A 74 -2.14 -3.92 2.49
C ASN A 74 -2.38 -5.38 2.11
N PRO A 75 -1.40 -6.27 2.32
CA PRO A 75 -1.52 -7.66 1.91
C PRO A 75 -2.49 -8.46 2.79
N ALA A 76 -3.05 -7.86 3.83
CA ALA A 76 -3.91 -8.53 4.81
C ALA A 76 -3.22 -9.77 5.41
N ALA A 77 -3.87 -10.94 5.42
CA ALA A 77 -3.27 -12.16 5.97
C ALA A 77 -2.01 -12.62 5.21
N LEU A 78 -1.90 -12.31 3.93
CA LEU A 78 -0.72 -12.65 3.11
C LEU A 78 0.56 -11.92 3.56
N THR A 79 0.43 -10.85 4.36
CA THR A 79 1.55 -10.19 5.04
C THR A 79 2.45 -11.18 5.78
N HIS A 80 1.84 -12.20 6.40
CA HIS A 80 2.51 -13.11 7.33
C HIS A 80 3.03 -14.38 6.65
N THR A 81 2.67 -14.62 5.38
CA THR A 81 2.90 -15.91 4.69
C THR A 81 3.53 -15.78 3.31
N SER A 82 3.35 -14.63 2.62
CA SER A 82 3.70 -14.54 1.21
C SER A 82 5.14 -14.10 0.96
N ILE A 83 5.98 -15.05 0.60
CA ILE A 83 7.30 -14.79 0.02
C ILE A 83 7.13 -14.30 -1.43
N SER A 84 6.08 -14.76 -2.14
CA SER A 84 5.82 -14.38 -3.53
C SER A 84 5.57 -12.87 -3.68
N ILE A 85 4.75 -12.27 -2.79
CA ILE A 85 4.51 -10.82 -2.77
C ILE A 85 5.81 -10.06 -2.45
N ARG A 86 6.59 -10.55 -1.47
CA ARG A 86 7.91 -10.00 -1.15
C ARG A 86 8.82 -9.93 -2.38
N ASP A 87 8.93 -11.05 -3.10
CA ASP A 87 9.82 -11.14 -4.26
C ASP A 87 9.33 -10.28 -5.42
N ALA A 88 8.00 -10.17 -5.62
CA ALA A 88 7.41 -9.27 -6.61
C ALA A 88 7.74 -7.79 -6.33
N LEU A 89 7.60 -7.34 -5.08
CA LEU A 89 7.98 -5.97 -4.67
C LEU A 89 9.46 -5.68 -4.92
N ARG A 90 10.35 -6.64 -4.62
CA ARG A 90 11.79 -6.51 -4.92
C ARG A 90 12.08 -6.46 -6.42
N ALA A 91 11.34 -7.22 -7.22
CA ALA A 91 11.55 -7.31 -8.65
C ALA A 91 11.22 -5.99 -9.37
N VAL A 92 10.12 -5.33 -9.00
CA VAL A 92 9.69 -4.09 -9.66
C VAL A 92 10.52 -2.88 -9.25
N LYS A 93 11.18 -2.91 -8.09
CA LYS A 93 12.03 -1.82 -7.57
C LYS A 93 11.34 -0.48 -7.45
N LEU A 94 10.03 -0.46 -7.33
CA LEU A 94 9.25 0.73 -7.03
C LEU A 94 9.23 0.97 -5.51
N PRO A 95 9.24 2.22 -5.04
CA PRO A 95 9.00 2.48 -3.63
C PRO A 95 7.64 1.94 -3.22
N ALA A 96 7.60 1.24 -2.09
CA ALA A 96 6.39 0.68 -1.54
C ALA A 96 6.21 1.08 -0.08
N VAL A 97 4.97 1.29 0.36
CA VAL A 97 4.58 1.51 1.75
C VAL A 97 3.58 0.43 2.15
N GLU A 98 3.89 -0.30 3.21
CA GLU A 98 3.01 -1.30 3.81
C GLU A 98 2.03 -0.63 4.78
N VAL A 99 0.73 -0.94 4.69
CA VAL A 99 -0.28 -0.38 5.58
C VAL A 99 -1.16 -1.48 6.17
N HIS A 100 -1.55 -1.30 7.43
CA HIS A 100 -2.50 -2.16 8.14
C HIS A 100 -3.45 -1.31 8.95
N LEU A 101 -4.74 -1.67 8.98
CA LEU A 101 -5.73 -0.99 9.81
C LEU A 101 -5.49 -1.27 11.31
N SER A 102 -5.25 -2.54 11.64
CA SER A 102 -4.99 -2.97 13.02
C SER A 102 -3.52 -2.80 13.41
N ASN A 103 -3.23 -2.65 14.69
CA ASN A 103 -1.89 -2.82 15.21
C ASN A 103 -1.55 -4.33 15.22
N ILE A 104 -0.78 -4.77 14.22
CA ILE A 104 -0.44 -6.19 14.05
C ILE A 104 0.37 -6.75 15.22
N ALA A 105 1.15 -5.91 15.90
CA ALA A 105 1.92 -6.32 17.08
C ALA A 105 1.04 -6.57 18.33
N ALA A 106 -0.20 -6.07 18.35
CA ALA A 106 -1.16 -6.30 19.42
C ALA A 106 -2.17 -7.42 19.13
N ARG A 107 -1.95 -8.16 18.04
CA ARG A 107 -2.81 -9.28 17.64
C ARG A 107 -2.17 -10.62 17.97
N GLU A 108 -2.67 -11.70 17.39
CA GLU A 108 -2.16 -13.07 17.60
C GLU A 108 -0.68 -13.15 17.17
N GLU A 109 0.12 -13.93 17.86
CA GLU A 109 1.57 -14.03 17.65
C GLU A 109 1.95 -14.30 16.18
N PHE A 110 1.15 -15.12 15.47
CA PHE A 110 1.42 -15.41 14.05
C PHE A 110 1.26 -14.17 13.13
N ARG A 111 0.70 -13.05 13.62
CA ARG A 111 0.58 -11.79 12.88
C ARG A 111 1.69 -10.80 13.19
N HIS A 112 2.58 -11.09 14.13
CA HIS A 112 3.62 -10.13 14.53
C HIS A 112 4.72 -9.99 13.47
N LYS A 113 4.91 -11.00 12.61
CA LYS A 113 5.92 -10.96 11.55
C LYS A 113 5.31 -10.57 10.22
N SER A 114 5.87 -9.54 9.59
CA SER A 114 5.62 -9.24 8.18
C SER A 114 6.73 -9.85 7.32
N MET A 115 6.34 -10.49 6.23
CA MET A 115 7.26 -11.04 5.22
C MET A 115 7.75 -9.97 4.26
N ILE A 116 7.16 -8.77 4.27
CA ILE A 116 7.47 -7.71 3.31
C ILE A 116 8.06 -6.44 3.95
N SER A 117 8.00 -6.30 5.28
CA SER A 117 8.39 -5.06 5.97
C SER A 117 9.83 -4.61 5.73
N ASP A 118 10.73 -5.52 5.43
CA ASP A 118 12.15 -5.24 5.14
C ASP A 118 12.44 -4.94 3.66
N VAL A 119 11.45 -5.01 2.80
CA VAL A 119 11.55 -4.68 1.35
C VAL A 119 10.71 -3.48 0.93
N VAL A 120 10.01 -2.86 1.88
CA VAL A 120 9.24 -1.63 1.68
C VAL A 120 9.97 -0.44 2.31
N ALA A 121 9.61 0.77 1.91
CA ALA A 121 10.19 2.00 2.46
C ALA A 121 9.77 2.27 3.92
N GLY A 122 8.58 1.79 4.31
CA GLY A 122 8.08 1.90 5.67
C GLY A 122 6.76 1.20 5.87
N THR A 123 6.39 1.01 7.15
CA THR A 123 5.16 0.32 7.55
C THR A 123 4.33 1.20 8.48
N ILE A 124 3.03 1.27 8.24
CA ILE A 124 2.06 2.01 9.04
C ILE A 124 0.99 1.04 9.54
N THR A 125 0.83 0.95 10.85
CA THR A 125 -0.09 -0.01 11.47
C THR A 125 -0.88 0.63 12.62
N GLY A 126 -2.14 0.24 12.81
CA GLY A 126 -2.86 0.46 14.06
C GLY A 126 -3.75 1.70 14.14
N PHE A 127 -3.87 2.49 13.08
CA PHE A 127 -4.68 3.71 13.08
C PHE A 127 -6.04 3.53 12.37
N GLY A 128 -6.52 2.30 12.25
CA GLY A 128 -7.75 1.99 11.51
C GLY A 128 -7.67 2.45 10.06
N PRO A 129 -8.79 2.93 9.48
CA PRO A 129 -8.81 3.45 8.10
C PRO A 129 -7.83 4.61 7.87
N PHE A 130 -7.48 5.37 8.91
CA PHE A 130 -6.52 6.47 8.82
C PHE A 130 -5.10 6.00 8.48
N SER A 131 -4.76 4.72 8.71
CA SER A 131 -3.48 4.14 8.26
C SER A 131 -3.27 4.31 6.75
N TYR A 132 -4.32 4.18 5.95
CA TYR A 132 -4.26 4.40 4.51
C TYR A 132 -3.97 5.86 4.14
N HIS A 133 -4.58 6.80 4.86
CA HIS A 133 -4.31 8.21 4.68
C HIS A 133 -2.85 8.55 4.99
N LEU A 134 -2.33 8.04 6.11
CA LEU A 134 -0.91 8.19 6.48
C LEU A 134 0.02 7.54 5.45
N GLY A 135 -0.35 6.36 4.92
CA GLY A 135 0.38 5.68 3.86
C GLY A 135 0.43 6.50 2.57
N LEU A 136 -0.67 7.16 2.21
CA LEU A 136 -0.73 8.06 1.05
C LEU A 136 0.19 9.27 1.25
N LEU A 137 0.14 9.92 2.41
CA LEU A 137 1.02 11.06 2.71
C LEU A 137 2.50 10.66 2.66
N ALA A 138 2.84 9.51 3.25
CA ALA A 138 4.20 8.98 3.20
C ALA A 138 4.66 8.69 1.76
N MET A 139 3.82 8.06 0.95
CA MET A 139 4.14 7.77 -0.45
C MET A 139 4.32 9.04 -1.27
N MET A 140 3.43 10.04 -1.13
CA MET A 140 3.56 11.32 -1.82
C MET A 140 4.86 12.03 -1.45
N GLN A 141 5.26 12.00 -0.18
CA GLN A 141 6.53 12.56 0.27
C GLN A 141 7.72 11.85 -0.39
N ILE A 142 7.75 10.51 -0.36
CA ILE A 142 8.81 9.70 -0.99
C ILE A 142 8.93 10.03 -2.48
N LEU A 143 7.82 10.09 -3.21
CA LEU A 143 7.83 10.36 -4.64
C LEU A 143 8.30 11.79 -4.96
N ASN A 144 7.93 12.78 -4.15
CA ASN A 144 8.42 14.15 -4.31
C ASN A 144 9.92 14.24 -4.06
N GLU A 145 10.45 13.56 -3.05
CA GLU A 145 11.89 13.51 -2.77
C GLU A 145 12.67 12.85 -3.92
N ILE A 146 12.16 11.75 -4.46
CA ILE A 146 12.76 11.07 -5.63
C ILE A 146 12.77 12.02 -6.85
N LYS A 147 11.67 12.73 -7.09
CA LYS A 147 11.57 13.69 -8.18
C LYS A 147 12.58 14.81 -8.02
N MET A 148 12.67 15.44 -6.86
CA MET A 148 13.63 16.52 -6.58
C MET A 148 15.08 16.06 -6.74
N ALA A 149 15.40 14.86 -6.27
CA ALA A 149 16.75 14.30 -6.44
C ALA A 149 17.11 14.08 -7.93
N LYS A 150 16.17 13.59 -8.74
CA LYS A 150 16.37 13.43 -10.19
C LYS A 150 16.56 14.78 -10.92
N GLU A 151 15.81 15.81 -10.52
CA GLU A 151 15.90 17.15 -11.09
C GLU A 151 17.25 17.81 -10.71
N ALA A 152 17.71 17.67 -9.47
CA ALA A 152 19.01 18.16 -9.03
C ALA A 152 20.18 17.50 -9.79
N GLN A 153 20.11 16.19 -10.04
CA GLN A 153 21.12 15.48 -10.83
C GLN A 153 21.18 15.96 -12.30
N LYS A 154 20.03 16.30 -12.90
CA LYS A 154 19.98 16.81 -14.27
C LYS A 154 20.49 18.25 -14.38
N ALA A 155 20.36 19.06 -13.34
CA ALA A 155 20.82 20.45 -13.31
C ALA A 155 22.32 20.59 -13.04
N GLY A 156 22.97 19.55 -12.50
CA GLY A 156 24.41 19.50 -12.18
C GLY A 156 25.30 18.91 -13.29
N ASN A 157 24.70 18.43 -14.38
CA ASN A 157 25.38 17.94 -15.59
C ASN A 157 25.20 18.94 -16.75
#